data_6ef387d3b653ead362f49be62bf13731
#
_entry.id   6ef387d3b653ead362f49be62bf13731
#
_cell.length_a   1.000
_cell.length_b   1.000
_cell.length_c   1.000
_cell.angle_alpha   90.00
_cell.angle_beta   90.00
_cell.angle_gamma   90.00
#
_symmetry.space_group_name_H-M   'P 1'
#
loop_
_entity.id
_entity.type
_entity.pdbx_description
1 polymer ?
#
loop_
_entity_poly.entity_id
_entity_poly.type
_entity_poly.pdbx_seq_one_letter_code
_entity_poly.pdbx_strand_id
1 'polypeptide(L)'
;SDNGGSDKKASGTQNITLSVWAPQEDQAKDTNWLGKVEENFAKAHPEYNITWKNDVVSEGDASKQVSTDPSAAADVYMFASDQLGVLMDAKAIGQLGTDAEKQVKEQNGDLEVNSVTGTDGKLYGVPYTDNTWFMYYNKSKITEDEAKDFDTILSKAKVAFSLQNSWYINGFYDGLSLFGEKGNDADAGMV
;
A
#
# COMPACT_ATOMS: atom_id res chain seq x y z
N SER A 1 -47.47 26.60 28.24
CA SER A 1 -46.79 25.34 28.51
C SER A 1 -46.55 24.67 27.18
N ASP A 2 -45.45 25.03 26.51
CA ASP A 2 -45.04 24.43 25.26
C ASP A 2 -44.02 23.32 25.55
N ASN A 3 -44.42 22.09 25.23
CA ASN A 3 -43.62 20.92 25.39
C ASN A 3 -42.93 20.63 24.03
N GLY A 4 -41.74 21.24 23.88
CA GLY A 4 -40.87 21.03 22.73
C GLY A 4 -40.27 19.62 22.77
N GLY A 5 -40.98 18.66 22.23
CA GLY A 5 -40.43 17.33 21.95
C GLY A 5 -39.35 17.41 20.90
N SER A 6 -38.11 17.23 21.34
CA SER A 6 -37.00 16.99 20.41
C SER A 6 -37.18 15.63 19.76
N ASP A 7 -37.74 15.60 18.57
CA ASP A 7 -37.70 14.43 17.71
C ASP A 7 -36.24 14.07 17.44
N LYS A 8 -35.70 13.14 18.19
CA LYS A 8 -34.53 12.37 17.79
C LYS A 8 -34.92 11.57 16.56
N LYS A 9 -34.62 12.14 15.38
CA LYS A 9 -34.66 11.40 14.11
C LYS A 9 -33.78 10.17 14.31
N ALA A 10 -34.40 9.00 14.42
CA ALA A 10 -33.67 7.74 14.37
C ALA A 10 -32.90 7.75 13.06
N SER A 11 -31.57 7.80 13.13
CA SER A 11 -30.73 7.70 11.93
C SER A 11 -30.92 6.29 11.42
N GLY A 12 -31.70 6.12 10.36
CA GLY A 12 -31.85 4.84 9.67
C GLY A 12 -30.49 4.38 9.17
N THR A 13 -30.29 3.07 9.13
CA THR A 13 -29.09 2.45 8.56
C THR A 13 -28.87 2.97 7.14
N GLN A 14 -27.68 3.45 6.85
CA GLN A 14 -27.29 3.98 5.55
C GLN A 14 -26.77 2.85 4.65
N ASN A 15 -27.38 2.66 3.48
CA ASN A 15 -26.88 1.70 2.50
C ASN A 15 -25.76 2.31 1.67
N ILE A 16 -24.60 1.63 1.65
CA ILE A 16 -23.40 2.07 0.95
C ILE A 16 -22.87 0.89 0.10
N THR A 17 -22.47 1.18 -1.10
CA THR A 17 -21.69 0.25 -1.93
C THR A 17 -20.26 0.77 -2.02
N LEU A 18 -19.28 -0.07 -1.69
CA LEU A 18 -17.86 0.24 -1.80
C LEU A 18 -17.18 -0.77 -2.70
N SER A 19 -16.41 -0.28 -3.66
CA SER A 19 -15.51 -1.07 -4.46
C SER A 19 -14.11 -1.05 -3.87
N VAL A 20 -13.46 -2.22 -3.80
CA VAL A 20 -12.14 -2.40 -3.21
C VAL A 20 -11.26 -3.21 -4.14
N TRP A 21 -10.06 -2.70 -4.41
CA TRP A 21 -9.01 -3.47 -5.08
C TRP A 21 -7.95 -3.88 -4.07
N ALA A 22 -7.69 -5.16 -4.00
CA ALA A 22 -6.65 -5.74 -3.16
C ALA A 22 -5.94 -6.88 -3.92
N PRO A 23 -4.68 -7.20 -3.57
CA PRO A 23 -3.97 -8.30 -4.20
C PRO A 23 -4.62 -9.66 -3.90
N GLN A 24 -4.30 -10.64 -4.72
CA GLN A 24 -4.90 -11.97 -4.65
C GLN A 24 -4.66 -12.65 -3.29
N GLU A 25 -3.48 -12.51 -2.72
CA GLU A 25 -3.09 -13.10 -1.43
C GLU A 25 -3.98 -12.62 -0.28
N ASP A 26 -4.48 -11.39 -0.32
CA ASP A 26 -5.35 -10.83 0.72
C ASP A 26 -6.80 -11.30 0.60
N GLN A 27 -7.14 -11.87 -0.55
CA GLN A 27 -8.46 -12.41 -0.87
C GLN A 27 -8.45 -13.94 -0.99
N ALA A 28 -7.30 -14.57 -0.75
CA ALA A 28 -7.15 -16.02 -0.85
C ALA A 28 -8.07 -16.74 0.15
N LYS A 29 -8.65 -17.88 -0.28
CA LYS A 29 -9.65 -18.63 0.49
C LYS A 29 -9.19 -18.99 1.90
N ASP A 30 -7.91 -19.31 2.08
CA ASP A 30 -7.37 -19.79 3.35
C ASP A 30 -7.04 -18.65 4.32
N THR A 31 -6.70 -17.48 3.83
CA THR A 31 -6.36 -16.32 4.64
C THR A 31 -7.48 -15.30 4.73
N ASN A 32 -8.08 -14.97 3.60
CA ASN A 32 -9.18 -14.02 3.44
C ASN A 32 -9.07 -12.80 4.38
N TRP A 33 -7.90 -12.16 4.36
CA TRP A 33 -7.62 -11.01 5.21
C TRP A 33 -8.60 -9.88 4.94
N LEU A 34 -8.83 -9.56 3.66
CA LEU A 34 -9.74 -8.49 3.26
C LEU A 34 -11.16 -8.71 3.80
N GLY A 35 -11.71 -9.92 3.62
CA GLY A 35 -13.04 -10.24 4.11
C GLY A 35 -13.18 -10.12 5.63
N LYS A 36 -12.12 -10.46 6.39
CA LYS A 36 -12.09 -10.28 7.85
C LYS A 36 -12.07 -8.81 8.25
N VAL A 37 -11.31 -7.98 7.53
CA VAL A 37 -11.27 -6.53 7.76
C VAL A 37 -12.64 -5.90 7.48
N GLU A 38 -13.26 -6.27 6.37
CA GLU A 38 -14.61 -5.80 5.99
C GLU A 38 -15.66 -6.20 7.01
N GLU A 39 -15.63 -7.45 7.49
CA GLU A 39 -16.52 -7.93 8.56
C GLU A 39 -16.33 -7.15 9.86
N ASN A 40 -15.08 -6.91 10.26
CA ASN A 40 -14.78 -6.15 11.46
C ASN A 40 -15.21 -4.68 11.32
N PHE A 41 -15.02 -4.09 10.15
CA PHE A 41 -15.51 -2.74 9.88
C PHE A 41 -17.02 -2.66 9.98
N ALA A 42 -17.74 -3.59 9.37
CA ALA A 42 -19.20 -3.62 9.44
C ALA A 42 -19.72 -3.80 10.88
N LYS A 43 -19.04 -4.59 11.71
CA LYS A 43 -19.38 -4.73 13.15
C LYS A 43 -19.12 -3.46 13.94
N ALA A 44 -18.05 -2.73 13.63
CA ALA A 44 -17.69 -1.48 14.29
C ALA A 44 -18.62 -0.32 13.87
N HIS A 45 -19.22 -0.41 12.69
CA HIS A 45 -20.03 0.64 12.08
C HIS A 45 -21.44 0.14 11.70
N PRO A 46 -22.27 -0.21 12.69
CA PRO A 46 -23.62 -0.74 12.45
C PRO A 46 -24.58 0.27 11.81
N GLU A 47 -24.21 1.55 11.78
CA GLU A 47 -24.93 2.62 11.08
C GLU A 47 -24.86 2.48 9.55
N TYR A 48 -23.92 1.66 9.02
CA TYR A 48 -23.76 1.39 7.61
C TYR A 48 -24.17 -0.04 7.27
N ASN A 49 -24.92 -0.20 6.19
CA ASN A 49 -25.16 -1.46 5.52
C ASN A 49 -24.33 -1.48 4.23
N ILE A 50 -23.17 -2.13 4.26
CA ILE A 50 -22.20 -2.04 3.19
C ILE A 50 -22.28 -3.24 2.27
N THR A 51 -22.39 -2.96 0.96
CA THR A 51 -22.21 -3.94 -0.11
C THR A 51 -20.79 -3.79 -0.66
N TRP A 52 -19.97 -4.79 -0.44
CA TRP A 52 -18.59 -4.82 -0.91
C TRP A 52 -18.51 -5.34 -2.36
N LYS A 53 -17.73 -4.67 -3.20
CA LYS A 53 -17.38 -5.10 -4.56
C LYS A 53 -15.88 -5.22 -4.65
N ASN A 54 -15.37 -6.44 -4.47
CA ASN A 54 -13.95 -6.71 -4.39
C ASN A 54 -13.42 -7.24 -5.72
N ASP A 55 -12.36 -6.63 -6.23
CA ASP A 55 -11.61 -7.10 -7.40
C ASP A 55 -10.15 -7.36 -7.04
N VAL A 56 -9.54 -8.28 -7.76
CA VAL A 56 -8.13 -8.61 -7.60
C VAL A 56 -7.31 -7.69 -8.49
N VAL A 57 -6.64 -6.73 -7.85
CA VAL A 57 -5.67 -5.84 -8.48
C VAL A 57 -4.47 -5.72 -7.57
N SER A 58 -3.27 -6.03 -8.07
CA SER A 58 -2.05 -5.89 -7.29
C SER A 58 -1.72 -4.42 -7.01
N GLU A 59 -1.03 -4.16 -5.92
CA GLU A 59 -0.54 -2.82 -5.58
C GLU A 59 0.39 -2.24 -6.66
N GLY A 60 1.13 -3.10 -7.37
CA GLY A 60 1.99 -2.68 -8.47
C GLY A 60 1.23 -2.30 -9.75
N ASP A 61 0.04 -2.88 -9.96
CA ASP A 61 -0.78 -2.65 -11.15
C ASP A 61 -1.82 -1.53 -10.95
N ALA A 62 -2.16 -1.21 -9.72
CA ALA A 62 -3.21 -0.26 -9.40
C ALA A 62 -2.96 1.12 -10.03
N SER A 63 -1.75 1.65 -9.92
CA SER A 63 -1.39 2.96 -10.48
C SER A 63 -1.54 3.01 -11.99
N LYS A 64 -1.17 1.93 -12.69
CA LYS A 64 -1.30 1.84 -14.15
C LYS A 64 -2.76 1.87 -14.58
N GLN A 65 -3.62 1.12 -13.91
CA GLN A 65 -5.04 1.10 -14.21
C GLN A 65 -5.69 2.46 -13.95
N VAL A 66 -5.42 3.04 -12.79
CA VAL A 66 -5.98 4.34 -12.38
C VAL A 66 -5.48 5.49 -13.25
N SER A 67 -4.20 5.47 -13.65
CA SER A 67 -3.64 6.50 -14.55
C SER A 67 -4.24 6.44 -15.95
N THR A 68 -4.67 5.24 -16.39
CA THR A 68 -5.33 5.07 -17.70
C THR A 68 -6.76 5.61 -17.68
N ASP A 69 -7.50 5.31 -16.61
CA ASP A 69 -8.86 5.78 -16.40
C ASP A 69 -9.13 5.99 -14.90
N PRO A 70 -8.90 7.21 -14.38
CA PRO A 70 -9.15 7.51 -12.97
C PRO A 70 -10.61 7.29 -12.54
N SER A 71 -11.56 7.39 -13.48
CA SER A 71 -12.98 7.21 -13.18
C SER A 71 -13.38 5.76 -12.97
N ALA A 72 -12.56 4.81 -13.44
CA ALA A 72 -12.75 3.38 -13.25
C ALA A 72 -12.05 2.84 -11.98
N ALA A 73 -11.37 3.70 -11.22
CA ALA A 73 -10.72 3.29 -9.97
C ALA A 73 -11.75 2.81 -8.94
N ALA A 74 -11.37 1.82 -8.14
CA ALA A 74 -12.13 1.45 -6.96
C ALA A 74 -12.18 2.61 -5.95
N ASP A 75 -13.19 2.63 -5.07
CA ASP A 75 -13.29 3.61 -3.98
C ASP A 75 -12.13 3.51 -3.02
N VAL A 76 -11.63 2.29 -2.80
CA VAL A 76 -10.46 1.99 -1.98
C VAL A 76 -9.56 1.02 -2.74
N TYR A 77 -8.27 1.32 -2.82
CA TYR A 77 -7.32 0.41 -3.43
C TYR A 77 -5.94 0.49 -2.78
N MET A 78 -5.21 -0.60 -2.88
CA MET A 78 -3.84 -0.70 -2.43
C MET A 78 -2.88 -0.27 -3.54
N PHE A 79 -1.83 0.44 -3.17
CA PHE A 79 -0.81 0.87 -4.11
C PHE A 79 0.59 0.77 -3.51
N ALA A 80 1.60 0.62 -4.35
CA ALA A 80 2.99 0.67 -3.93
C ALA A 80 3.42 2.12 -3.69
N SER A 81 4.16 2.38 -2.61
CA SER A 81 4.50 3.74 -2.18
C SER A 81 5.35 4.53 -3.20
N ASP A 82 6.11 3.84 -4.05
CA ASP A 82 6.84 4.44 -5.16
C ASP A 82 5.93 5.03 -6.27
N GLN A 83 4.65 4.67 -6.24
CA GLN A 83 3.63 5.16 -7.17
C GLN A 83 2.88 6.41 -6.66
N LEU A 84 3.19 6.88 -5.46
CA LEU A 84 2.48 7.99 -4.84
C LEU A 84 2.46 9.25 -5.72
N GLY A 85 3.61 9.63 -6.27
CA GLY A 85 3.73 10.79 -7.15
C GLY A 85 2.85 10.70 -8.39
N VAL A 86 2.88 9.55 -9.07
CA VAL A 86 2.07 9.30 -10.27
C VAL A 86 0.57 9.40 -9.96
N LEU A 87 0.14 8.85 -8.83
CA LEU A 87 -1.26 8.90 -8.40
C LEU A 87 -1.71 10.31 -8.02
N MET A 88 -0.83 11.08 -7.38
CA MET A 88 -1.10 12.50 -7.07
C MET A 88 -1.23 13.34 -8.34
N ASP A 89 -0.32 13.19 -9.30
CA ASP A 89 -0.33 13.91 -10.57
C ASP A 89 -1.59 13.59 -11.38
N ALA A 90 -2.02 12.33 -11.37
CA ALA A 90 -3.25 11.89 -12.00
C ALA A 90 -4.51 12.32 -11.23
N LYS A 91 -4.40 12.93 -10.05
CA LYS A 91 -5.50 13.24 -9.13
C LYS A 91 -6.35 12.02 -8.79
N ALA A 92 -5.71 10.88 -8.67
CA ALA A 92 -6.34 9.59 -8.50
C ALA A 92 -6.48 9.18 -7.03
N ILE A 93 -5.80 9.88 -6.13
CA ILE A 93 -5.88 9.69 -4.68
C ILE A 93 -6.24 10.99 -3.98
N GLY A 94 -6.96 10.87 -2.87
CA GLY A 94 -7.36 12.00 -2.03
C GLY A 94 -6.47 12.14 -0.80
N GLN A 95 -6.34 13.36 -0.32
CA GLN A 95 -5.71 13.65 0.97
C GLN A 95 -6.51 13.00 2.10
N LEU A 96 -5.83 12.44 3.09
CA LEU A 96 -6.47 11.95 4.31
C LEU A 96 -7.12 13.09 5.09
N GLY A 97 -8.27 12.80 5.70
CA GLY A 97 -8.87 13.69 6.68
C GLY A 97 -8.05 13.77 7.98
N THR A 98 -8.29 14.79 8.78
CA THR A 98 -7.52 15.09 10.00
C THR A 98 -7.42 13.93 10.98
N ASP A 99 -8.51 13.19 11.19
CA ASP A 99 -8.53 12.07 12.14
C ASP A 99 -7.72 10.88 11.63
N ALA A 100 -7.83 10.57 10.32
CA ALA A 100 -7.06 9.52 9.70
C ALA A 100 -5.55 9.85 9.67
N GLU A 101 -5.21 11.10 9.35
CA GLU A 101 -3.83 11.57 9.39
C GLU A 101 -3.23 11.43 10.80
N LYS A 102 -3.97 11.82 11.83
CA LYS A 102 -3.54 11.67 13.22
C LYS A 102 -3.30 10.21 13.57
N GLN A 103 -4.22 9.31 13.23
CA GLN A 103 -4.06 7.87 13.46
C GLN A 103 -2.83 7.30 12.77
N VAL A 104 -2.59 7.67 11.51
CA VAL A 104 -1.40 7.22 10.78
C VAL A 104 -0.13 7.63 11.49
N LYS A 105 -0.03 8.89 11.94
CA LYS A 105 1.14 9.40 12.66
C LYS A 105 1.34 8.78 14.04
N GLU A 106 0.27 8.41 14.73
CA GLU A 106 0.33 7.79 16.05
C GLU A 106 0.66 6.29 16.01
N GLN A 107 0.29 5.60 14.93
CA GLN A 107 0.40 4.15 14.82
C GLN A 107 1.58 3.66 14.00
N ASN A 108 2.28 4.54 13.30
CA ASN A 108 3.37 4.20 12.39
C ASN A 108 4.64 5.00 12.71
N GLY A 109 5.78 4.46 12.31
CA GLY A 109 7.05 5.15 12.40
C GLY A 109 7.25 6.20 11.30
N ASP A 110 8.31 6.98 11.41
CA ASP A 110 8.60 8.07 10.47
C ASP A 110 8.78 7.57 9.02
N LEU A 111 9.34 6.38 8.84
CA LEU A 111 9.56 5.80 7.52
C LEU A 111 8.24 5.51 6.80
N GLU A 112 7.32 4.86 7.50
CA GLU A 112 5.99 4.52 6.98
C GLU A 112 5.16 5.78 6.73
N VAL A 113 5.20 6.74 7.65
CA VAL A 113 4.51 8.03 7.47
C VAL A 113 5.05 8.76 6.24
N ASN A 114 6.37 8.79 6.08
CA ASN A 114 7.01 9.43 4.92
C ASN A 114 6.63 8.75 3.60
N SER A 115 6.45 7.42 3.59
CA SER A 115 6.08 6.68 2.39
C SER A 115 4.72 7.06 1.81
N VAL A 116 3.83 7.62 2.63
CA VAL A 116 2.49 8.09 2.22
C VAL A 116 2.35 9.61 2.23
N THR A 117 3.45 10.34 2.47
CA THR A 117 3.48 11.79 2.48
C THR A 117 3.85 12.33 1.12
N GLY A 118 2.98 13.14 0.54
CA GLY A 118 3.23 13.80 -0.73
C GLY A 118 4.26 14.93 -0.64
N THR A 119 4.67 15.46 -1.79
CA THR A 119 5.61 16.59 -1.89
C THR A 119 5.05 17.88 -1.26
N ASP A 120 3.74 17.97 -1.10
CA ASP A 120 3.04 19.06 -0.42
C ASP A 120 3.00 18.90 1.12
N GLY A 121 3.59 17.83 1.66
CA GLY A 121 3.64 17.53 3.09
C GLY A 121 2.36 16.91 3.66
N LYS A 122 1.37 16.59 2.82
CA LYS A 122 0.10 15.99 3.24
C LYS A 122 0.13 14.49 3.07
N LEU A 123 -0.69 13.77 3.85
CA LEU A 123 -0.81 12.32 3.77
C LEU A 123 -1.91 11.91 2.78
N TYR A 124 -1.60 10.93 1.94
CA TYR A 124 -2.48 10.44 0.88
C TYR A 124 -2.79 8.94 0.97
N GLY A 125 -2.28 8.27 1.96
CA GLY A 125 -2.51 6.85 2.16
C GLY A 125 -2.32 6.43 3.60
N VAL A 126 -2.80 5.23 3.91
CA VAL A 126 -2.59 4.56 5.20
C VAL A 126 -1.57 3.46 4.97
N PRO A 127 -0.44 3.45 5.70
CA PRO A 127 0.52 2.34 5.61
C PRO A 127 -0.16 1.00 5.92
N TYR A 128 0.07 0.03 5.05
CA TYR A 128 -0.59 -1.27 5.11
C TYR A 128 0.39 -2.38 5.48
N THR A 129 1.57 -2.41 4.84
CA THR A 129 2.60 -3.41 5.09
C THR A 129 3.96 -2.88 4.68
N ASP A 130 5.00 -3.38 5.34
CA ASP A 130 6.38 -3.18 4.94
C ASP A 130 6.76 -4.20 3.87
N ASN A 131 7.55 -3.77 2.91
CA ASN A 131 8.05 -4.62 1.86
C ASN A 131 9.54 -4.35 1.61
N THR A 132 10.33 -5.43 1.49
CA THR A 132 11.75 -5.35 1.27
C THR A 132 12.26 -6.55 0.48
N TRP A 133 13.48 -6.42 -0.02
CA TRP A 133 14.17 -7.57 -0.62
C TRP A 133 14.80 -8.44 0.45
N PHE A 134 14.75 -9.74 0.23
CA PHE A 134 15.52 -10.69 1.01
C PHE A 134 15.83 -11.91 0.16
N MET A 135 16.86 -12.62 0.54
CA MET A 135 17.32 -13.81 -0.15
C MET A 135 17.18 -15.04 0.75
N TYR A 136 16.52 -16.06 0.24
CA TYR A 136 16.58 -17.38 0.88
C TYR A 136 17.88 -18.07 0.50
N TYR A 137 18.56 -18.67 1.44
CA TYR A 137 19.75 -19.48 1.16
C TYR A 137 19.70 -20.84 1.86
N ASN A 138 20.36 -21.81 1.25
CA ASN A 138 20.46 -23.15 1.81
C ASN A 138 21.59 -23.21 2.84
N LYS A 139 21.23 -23.30 4.12
CA LYS A 139 22.19 -23.35 5.25
C LYS A 139 23.15 -24.55 5.19
N SER A 140 22.83 -25.61 4.43
CA SER A 140 23.76 -26.72 4.23
C SER A 140 24.90 -26.42 3.25
N LYS A 141 24.79 -25.34 2.46
CA LYS A 141 25.77 -24.94 1.46
C LYS A 141 26.47 -23.63 1.79
N ILE A 142 25.80 -22.74 2.45
CA ILE A 142 26.25 -21.37 2.74
C ILE A 142 25.96 -21.08 4.20
N THR A 143 26.98 -20.61 4.93
CA THR A 143 26.83 -20.14 6.31
C THR A 143 26.21 -18.75 6.35
N GLU A 144 25.77 -18.30 7.52
CA GLU A 144 25.21 -16.97 7.70
C GLU A 144 26.22 -15.85 7.37
N ASP A 145 27.50 -16.04 7.73
CA ASP A 145 28.53 -15.06 7.42
C ASP A 145 28.85 -15.02 5.92
N GLU A 146 28.87 -16.17 5.27
CA GLU A 146 29.06 -16.26 3.81
C GLU A 146 27.89 -15.67 3.03
N ALA A 147 26.67 -15.69 3.58
CA ALA A 147 25.50 -15.09 2.96
C ALA A 147 25.53 -13.56 2.91
N LYS A 148 26.48 -12.93 3.62
CA LYS A 148 26.68 -11.47 3.62
C LYS A 148 27.56 -10.98 2.47
N ASP A 149 28.23 -11.88 1.78
CA ASP A 149 29.12 -11.57 0.65
C ASP A 149 28.65 -12.27 -0.61
N PHE A 150 28.23 -11.48 -1.60
CA PHE A 150 27.62 -11.99 -2.82
C PHE A 150 28.61 -12.79 -3.69
N ASP A 151 29.86 -12.39 -3.75
CA ASP A 151 30.89 -13.11 -4.50
C ASP A 151 31.15 -14.50 -3.88
N THR A 152 31.16 -14.58 -2.55
CA THR A 152 31.25 -15.85 -1.84
C THR A 152 30.05 -16.74 -2.15
N ILE A 153 28.82 -16.19 -2.18
CA ILE A 153 27.61 -16.93 -2.55
C ILE A 153 27.77 -17.52 -3.95
N LEU A 154 28.14 -16.70 -4.93
CA LEU A 154 28.29 -17.10 -6.34
C LEU A 154 29.35 -18.20 -6.52
N SER A 155 30.39 -18.19 -5.69
CA SER A 155 31.44 -19.23 -5.73
C SER A 155 30.96 -20.60 -5.25
N LYS A 156 29.90 -20.66 -4.45
CA LYS A 156 29.42 -21.87 -3.77
C LYS A 156 28.06 -22.37 -4.24
N ALA A 157 27.24 -21.48 -4.78
CA ALA A 157 25.86 -21.81 -5.15
C ALA A 157 25.41 -21.02 -6.39
N LYS A 158 24.33 -21.54 -7.00
CA LYS A 158 23.62 -20.80 -8.04
C LYS A 158 22.62 -19.86 -7.37
N VAL A 159 22.58 -18.62 -7.85
CA VAL A 159 21.60 -17.62 -7.44
C VAL A 159 20.56 -17.48 -8.55
N ALA A 160 19.29 -17.42 -8.18
CA ALA A 160 18.19 -17.20 -9.10
C ALA A 160 17.35 -16.01 -8.63
N PHE A 161 17.17 -15.03 -9.50
CA PHE A 161 16.27 -13.91 -9.31
C PHE A 161 15.91 -13.30 -10.67
N SER A 162 14.89 -12.44 -10.71
CA SER A 162 14.45 -11.81 -11.95
C SER A 162 15.33 -10.62 -12.30
N LEU A 163 16.28 -10.81 -13.22
CA LEU A 163 17.17 -9.75 -13.72
C LEU A 163 16.43 -8.67 -14.53
N GLN A 164 15.26 -8.97 -15.07
CA GLN A 164 14.48 -8.04 -15.90
C GLN A 164 13.49 -7.22 -15.09
N ASN A 165 13.43 -7.44 -13.78
CA ASN A 165 12.53 -6.73 -12.89
C ASN A 165 13.32 -5.69 -12.09
N SER A 166 13.03 -4.42 -12.30
CA SER A 166 13.71 -3.29 -11.64
C SER A 166 13.61 -3.36 -10.11
N TRP A 167 12.52 -3.89 -9.58
CA TRP A 167 12.35 -4.08 -8.14
C TRP A 167 13.46 -4.94 -7.54
N TYR A 168 13.76 -6.10 -8.14
CA TYR A 168 14.79 -6.99 -7.62
C TYR A 168 16.22 -6.50 -7.91
N ILE A 169 16.43 -5.87 -9.07
CA ILE A 169 17.76 -5.40 -9.45
C ILE A 169 18.20 -4.18 -8.64
N ASN A 170 17.24 -3.42 -8.12
CA ASN A 170 17.49 -2.21 -7.35
C ASN A 170 18.36 -2.49 -6.11
N GLY A 171 18.25 -3.68 -5.52
CA GLY A 171 19.09 -4.09 -4.39
C GLY A 171 20.60 -4.09 -4.67
N PHE A 172 21.01 -4.18 -5.94
CA PHE A 172 22.44 -4.11 -6.33
C PHE A 172 22.94 -2.66 -6.47
N TYR A 173 22.05 -1.71 -6.47
CA TYR A 173 22.35 -0.28 -6.58
C TYR A 173 22.14 0.46 -5.26
N ASP A 174 21.96 -0.29 -4.18
CA ASP A 174 21.83 0.28 -2.84
C ASP A 174 23.10 1.10 -2.50
N GLY A 175 22.89 2.32 -1.99
CA GLY A 175 23.98 3.28 -1.75
C GLY A 175 24.34 4.15 -2.94
N LEU A 176 23.79 3.91 -4.13
CA LEU A 176 23.84 4.84 -5.25
C LEU A 176 22.56 5.68 -5.24
N SER A 177 22.67 7.00 -5.23
CA SER A 177 21.51 7.90 -5.36
C SER A 177 20.94 7.85 -6.78
N LEU A 178 20.36 6.72 -7.16
CA LEU A 178 19.72 6.53 -8.47
C LEU A 178 18.32 7.10 -8.54
N PHE A 179 17.71 7.31 -7.37
CA PHE A 179 16.37 7.87 -7.25
C PHE A 179 16.43 9.15 -6.43
N GLY A 180 15.69 10.15 -6.83
CA GLY A 180 15.54 11.39 -6.08
C GLY A 180 14.91 11.15 -4.70
N GLU A 181 14.96 12.13 -3.84
CA GLU A 181 14.27 12.11 -2.56
C GLU A 181 12.79 11.74 -2.78
N LYS A 182 12.26 10.84 -1.95
CA LYS A 182 10.87 10.35 -1.99
C LYS A 182 10.47 9.56 -3.24
N GLY A 183 11.43 8.95 -3.93
CA GLY A 183 11.13 8.14 -5.12
C GLY A 183 10.68 8.95 -6.33
N ASN A 184 10.89 10.25 -6.33
CA ASN A 184 10.70 11.09 -7.50
C ASN A 184 11.96 11.04 -8.36
N ASP A 185 11.86 10.44 -9.49
CA ASP A 185 12.93 10.23 -10.48
C ASP A 185 13.30 11.49 -11.25
N ALA A 186 12.52 12.55 -11.10
CA ALA A 186 12.78 13.79 -11.82
C ALA A 186 14.20 14.35 -11.59
N ASP A 187 14.80 14.01 -10.43
CA ASP A 187 16.15 14.42 -10.05
C ASP A 187 17.15 13.26 -9.92
N ALA A 188 16.72 12.04 -10.15
CA ALA A 188 17.63 10.92 -10.30
C ALA A 188 18.45 11.22 -11.54
N GLY A 189 19.59 11.84 -11.39
CA GLY A 189 20.48 12.13 -12.49
C GLY A 189 20.66 10.88 -13.35
N MET A 190 19.72 10.67 -14.21
CA MET A 190 19.72 9.56 -15.16
C MET A 190 20.95 9.75 -16.03
N VAL A 191 21.91 8.91 -15.80
CA VAL A 191 23.15 8.80 -16.56
C VAL A 191 22.81 8.33 -17.97
#